data_0c932c0f30661f2c92def6b019ad94c3
#
_entry.id   0c932c0f30661f2c92def6b019ad94c3
#
_cell.length_a   1.000
_cell.length_b   1.000
_cell.length_c   1.000
_cell.angle_alpha   90.00
_cell.angle_beta   90.00
_cell.angle_gamma   90.00
#
_symmetry.space_group_name_H-M   'P 1'
#
loop_
_entity.id
_entity.type
_entity.pdbx_description
1 polymer ?
#
loop_
_entity_poly.entity_id
_entity_poly.type
_entity_poly.pdbx_seq_one_letter_code
_entity_poly.pdbx_strand_id
1 'polypeptide(L)'
;MRLRLLFLFASCVTLTTNAYAGAWTQKQGEGQVILNALYYSTKTLYNNQGNKASQAKFSKYELNPYFEYGLTDAVTIGANLSLQRTYQANNSNWGIGDSEFFVRTRLWEKDGFVLSLEPMVKLPSPEHATETPALGGRHPDAGLGLSAGYGFSAFGQNHFANLDTQYRYRFGSPENQIKLAGTVGVSVTDTLMFMPQLFATLRANDPAAAAFTQSSGDDYDLLKGQISAVYKMNEQTNLQIAGFSHLDGKNVGAGEGLVLSVWQKF
;
A
#
# COMPACT_ATOMS: atom_id res chain seq x y z
N MET A 1 58.89 -26.98 -8.97
CA MET A 1 57.45 -27.21 -8.80
C MET A 1 56.94 -26.10 -7.87
N ARG A 2 56.39 -25.03 -8.47
CA ARG A 2 55.92 -23.85 -7.68
C ARG A 2 54.40 -23.91 -7.59
N LEU A 3 53.91 -24.16 -6.39
CA LEU A 3 52.47 -24.20 -6.04
C LEU A 3 51.93 -22.76 -6.02
N ARG A 4 51.05 -22.40 -6.98
CA ARG A 4 50.33 -21.13 -6.96
C ARG A 4 49.07 -21.31 -6.12
N LEU A 5 49.06 -20.72 -4.93
CA LEU A 5 47.83 -20.50 -4.14
C LEU A 5 46.94 -19.51 -4.88
N LEU A 6 45.80 -19.96 -5.38
CA LEU A 6 44.71 -19.10 -5.80
C LEU A 6 43.92 -18.67 -4.53
N PHE A 7 44.06 -17.40 -4.15
CA PHE A 7 43.15 -16.78 -3.20
C PHE A 7 41.81 -16.50 -3.92
N LEU A 8 40.81 -17.28 -3.60
CA LEU A 8 39.42 -16.95 -3.91
C LEU A 8 39.00 -15.81 -2.95
N PHE A 9 38.89 -14.60 -3.48
CA PHE A 9 38.20 -13.52 -2.81
C PHE A 9 36.71 -13.84 -2.83
N ALA A 10 36.17 -14.36 -1.72
CA ALA A 10 34.73 -14.38 -1.48
C ALA A 10 34.28 -12.92 -1.28
N SER A 11 33.79 -12.30 -2.34
CA SER A 11 33.12 -11.00 -2.26
C SER A 11 31.87 -11.22 -1.39
N CYS A 12 31.98 -10.79 -0.12
CA CYS A 12 30.83 -10.66 0.77
C CYS A 12 29.94 -9.54 0.18
N VAL A 13 28.96 -9.93 -0.63
CA VAL A 13 27.91 -9.01 -1.09
C VAL A 13 27.08 -8.69 0.13
N THR A 14 27.39 -7.57 0.79
CA THR A 14 26.48 -6.99 1.78
C THR A 14 25.22 -6.56 1.03
N LEU A 15 24.19 -7.39 1.09
CA LEU A 15 22.84 -7.02 0.68
C LEU A 15 22.39 -5.90 1.60
N THR A 16 22.57 -4.66 1.15
CA THR A 16 21.92 -3.51 1.78
C THR A 16 20.43 -3.71 1.58
N THR A 17 19.74 -4.15 2.63
CA THR A 17 18.28 -4.28 2.63
C THR A 17 17.69 -2.89 2.48
N ASN A 18 17.31 -2.53 1.26
CA ASN A 18 16.47 -1.37 1.05
C ASN A 18 15.12 -1.68 1.72
N ALA A 19 14.69 -0.82 2.65
CA ALA A 19 13.39 -0.98 3.29
C ALA A 19 12.30 -0.66 2.28
N TYR A 20 11.66 -1.68 1.77
CA TYR A 20 10.46 -1.58 0.94
C TYR A 20 9.30 -2.15 1.76
N ALA A 21 8.15 -1.45 1.77
CA ALA A 21 6.91 -2.07 2.23
C ALA A 21 6.60 -3.25 1.29
N GLY A 22 6.14 -4.36 1.83
CA GLY A 22 5.85 -5.58 1.06
C GLY A 22 6.29 -6.83 1.81
N ALA A 23 6.90 -7.80 1.14
CA ALA A 23 7.25 -9.10 1.74
C ALA A 23 8.37 -9.03 2.79
N TRP A 24 9.21 -7.99 2.79
CA TRP A 24 10.39 -7.90 3.67
C TRP A 24 10.01 -7.49 5.09
N THR A 25 10.67 -8.12 6.07
CA THR A 25 10.57 -7.74 7.49
C THR A 25 11.69 -6.75 7.85
N GLN A 26 11.43 -5.88 8.81
CA GLN A 26 12.47 -5.04 9.44
C GLN A 26 13.38 -5.90 10.31
N LYS A 27 14.66 -5.56 10.41
CA LYS A 27 15.58 -6.23 11.34
C LYS A 27 15.18 -5.93 12.78
N GLN A 28 15.57 -6.81 13.70
CA GLN A 28 15.30 -6.61 15.12
C GLN A 28 15.85 -5.28 15.61
N GLY A 29 14.96 -4.47 16.20
CA GLY A 29 15.28 -3.15 16.74
C GLY A 29 15.34 -2.03 15.71
N GLU A 30 15.25 -2.33 14.40
CA GLU A 30 15.15 -1.33 13.34
C GLU A 30 13.69 -1.06 13.00
N GLY A 31 13.42 0.12 12.47
CA GLY A 31 12.08 0.49 12.04
C GLY A 31 12.05 1.52 10.94
N GLN A 32 10.85 1.79 10.45
CA GLN A 32 10.60 2.77 9.41
C GLN A 32 9.31 3.51 9.68
N VAL A 33 9.33 4.81 9.47
CA VAL A 33 8.12 5.65 9.35
C VAL A 33 8.05 6.18 7.92
N ILE A 34 6.88 6.06 7.29
CA ILE A 34 6.58 6.72 6.02
C ILE A 34 5.44 7.69 6.28
N LEU A 35 5.69 8.97 6.13
CA LEU A 35 4.66 10.00 6.20
C LEU A 35 4.19 10.33 4.80
N ASN A 36 2.96 9.93 4.46
CA ASN A 36 2.35 10.19 3.16
C ASN A 36 1.38 11.37 3.27
N ALA A 37 1.52 12.34 2.37
CA ALA A 37 0.54 13.39 2.12
C ALA A 37 -0.11 13.13 0.76
N LEU A 38 -1.42 12.87 0.77
CA LEU A 38 -2.18 12.48 -0.42
C LEU A 38 -3.21 13.53 -0.76
N TYR A 39 -3.31 13.85 -2.03
CA TYR A 39 -4.44 14.59 -2.63
C TYR A 39 -5.13 13.71 -3.68
N TYR A 40 -6.45 13.65 -3.63
CA TYR A 40 -7.30 12.96 -4.59
C TYR A 40 -8.46 13.85 -5.00
N SER A 41 -8.86 13.82 -6.26
CA SER A 41 -10.03 14.55 -6.75
C SER A 41 -10.72 13.81 -7.88
N THR A 42 -12.04 13.94 -7.93
CA THR A 42 -12.85 13.41 -9.03
C THR A 42 -14.14 14.22 -9.24
N LYS A 43 -14.65 14.22 -10.47
CA LYS A 43 -15.99 14.69 -10.87
C LYS A 43 -16.81 13.57 -11.52
N THR A 44 -16.26 12.36 -11.55
CA THR A 44 -16.88 11.18 -12.16
C THR A 44 -16.78 10.00 -11.19
N LEU A 45 -17.69 9.07 -11.32
CA LEU A 45 -17.67 7.79 -10.62
C LEU A 45 -17.84 6.65 -11.64
N TYR A 46 -17.32 5.49 -11.30
CA TYR A 46 -17.75 4.24 -11.91
C TYR A 46 -19.04 3.78 -11.21
N ASN A 47 -20.11 3.59 -11.97
CA ASN A 47 -21.36 3.05 -11.43
C ASN A 47 -21.23 1.54 -11.16
N ASN A 48 -22.31 0.87 -10.75
CA ASN A 48 -22.33 -0.57 -10.47
C ASN A 48 -22.04 -1.46 -11.69
N GLN A 49 -22.15 -0.90 -12.90
CA GLN A 49 -21.85 -1.60 -14.16
C GLN A 49 -20.42 -1.31 -14.66
N GLY A 50 -19.66 -0.46 -13.96
CA GLY A 50 -18.33 -0.03 -14.37
C GLY A 50 -18.32 1.14 -15.37
N ASN A 51 -19.49 1.69 -15.73
CA ASN A 51 -19.56 2.84 -16.62
C ASN A 51 -19.30 4.15 -15.86
N LYS A 52 -18.59 5.07 -16.49
CA LYS A 52 -18.36 6.41 -15.92
C LYS A 52 -19.63 7.25 -15.97
N ALA A 53 -19.97 7.86 -14.85
CA ALA A 53 -21.07 8.79 -14.69
C ALA A 53 -20.59 10.07 -13.99
N SER A 54 -21.21 11.21 -14.28
CA SER A 54 -20.91 12.46 -13.61
C SER A 54 -21.39 12.45 -12.16
N GLN A 55 -20.63 13.07 -11.27
CA GLN A 55 -21.02 13.31 -9.89
C GLN A 55 -20.59 14.71 -9.43
N ALA A 56 -21.09 15.14 -8.26
CA ALA A 56 -20.57 16.32 -7.59
C ALA A 56 -19.07 16.15 -7.34
N LYS A 57 -18.30 17.23 -7.50
CA LYS A 57 -16.86 17.20 -7.24
C LYS A 57 -16.61 16.67 -5.84
N PHE A 58 -15.77 15.63 -5.75
CA PHE A 58 -15.22 15.11 -4.52
C PHE A 58 -13.72 15.40 -4.47
N SER A 59 -13.21 15.82 -3.32
CA SER A 59 -11.76 15.96 -3.09
C SER A 59 -11.41 15.44 -1.71
N LYS A 60 -10.26 14.80 -1.61
CA LYS A 60 -9.71 14.30 -0.34
C LYS A 60 -8.26 14.76 -0.18
N TYR A 61 -7.94 15.25 0.99
CA TYR A 61 -6.58 15.43 1.50
C TYR A 61 -6.39 14.43 2.63
N GLU A 62 -5.28 13.74 2.64
CA GLU A 62 -5.00 12.74 3.66
C GLU A 62 -3.53 12.83 4.07
N LEU A 63 -3.30 12.85 5.38
CA LEU A 63 -2.00 12.58 5.98
C LEU A 63 -2.05 11.17 6.54
N ASN A 64 -1.16 10.31 6.04
CA ASN A 64 -1.19 8.88 6.31
C ASN A 64 0.17 8.42 6.84
N PRO A 65 0.39 8.46 8.17
CA PRO A 65 1.57 7.88 8.79
C PRO A 65 1.50 6.35 8.72
N TYR A 66 2.52 5.76 8.11
CA TYR A 66 2.76 4.33 8.09
C TYR A 66 3.99 4.03 8.93
N PHE A 67 3.91 3.02 9.79
CA PHE A 67 4.94 2.65 10.74
C PHE A 67 5.23 1.16 10.67
N GLU A 68 6.51 0.77 10.72
CA GLU A 68 6.98 -0.61 10.89
C GLU A 68 8.09 -0.67 11.93
N TYR A 69 8.12 -1.77 12.70
CA TYR A 69 9.18 -2.06 13.66
C TYR A 69 9.47 -3.56 13.75
N GLY A 70 10.73 -3.94 13.64
CA GLY A 70 11.19 -5.31 13.76
C GLY A 70 11.25 -5.77 15.22
N LEU A 71 10.34 -6.66 15.62
CA LEU A 71 10.41 -7.33 16.90
C LEU A 71 11.52 -8.40 16.92
N THR A 72 11.69 -9.07 15.79
CA THR A 72 12.78 -9.99 15.47
C THR A 72 13.11 -9.83 13.99
N ASP A 73 14.19 -10.43 13.51
CA ASP A 73 14.51 -10.40 12.06
C ASP A 73 13.42 -11.03 11.18
N ALA A 74 12.56 -11.86 11.74
CA ALA A 74 11.48 -12.54 11.04
C ALA A 74 10.08 -11.97 11.33
N VAL A 75 9.94 -11.07 12.30
CA VAL A 75 8.63 -10.55 12.72
C VAL A 75 8.67 -9.03 12.81
N THR A 76 7.82 -8.38 12.02
CA THR A 76 7.58 -6.93 12.01
C THR A 76 6.16 -6.64 12.47
N ILE A 77 5.99 -5.69 13.35
CA ILE A 77 4.68 -5.08 13.64
C ILE A 77 4.55 -3.77 12.89
N GLY A 78 3.35 -3.41 12.52
CA GLY A 78 3.13 -2.15 11.84
C GLY A 78 1.74 -1.58 12.03
N ALA A 79 1.62 -0.30 11.68
CA ALA A 79 0.39 0.46 11.72
C ALA A 79 0.32 1.41 10.52
N ASN A 80 -0.90 1.60 10.03
CA ASN A 80 -1.23 2.56 9.00
C ASN A 80 -2.38 3.42 9.49
N LEU A 81 -2.10 4.70 9.78
CA LEU A 81 -3.08 5.62 10.32
C LEU A 81 -3.54 6.58 9.23
N SER A 82 -4.72 7.17 9.40
CA SER A 82 -5.27 8.13 8.44
C SER A 82 -5.83 9.33 9.17
N LEU A 83 -5.37 10.52 8.79
CA LEU A 83 -6.00 11.79 9.14
C LEU A 83 -6.41 12.46 7.83
N GLN A 84 -7.69 12.72 7.64
CA GLN A 84 -8.19 13.16 6.35
C GLN A 84 -9.18 14.33 6.47
N ARG A 85 -9.25 15.06 5.36
CA ARG A 85 -10.25 16.06 5.12
C ARG A 85 -10.87 15.83 3.74
N THR A 86 -12.18 15.68 3.72
CA THR A 86 -12.95 15.40 2.52
C THR A 86 -13.91 16.54 2.21
N TYR A 87 -14.18 16.75 0.92
CA TYR A 87 -15.11 17.73 0.41
C TYR A 87 -15.99 17.09 -0.65
N GLN A 88 -17.30 17.32 -0.59
CA GLN A 88 -18.26 16.90 -1.62
C GLN A 88 -19.39 17.92 -1.73
N ALA A 89 -19.57 18.51 -2.90
CA ALA A 89 -20.49 19.63 -3.12
C ALA A 89 -20.22 20.76 -2.11
N ASN A 90 -21.18 21.07 -1.24
CA ASN A 90 -21.09 22.11 -0.21
C ASN A 90 -20.73 21.58 1.19
N ASN A 91 -20.49 20.28 1.32
CA ASN A 91 -20.19 19.63 2.57
C ASN A 91 -18.69 19.33 2.69
N SER A 92 -18.18 19.40 3.91
CA SER A 92 -16.83 18.96 4.23
C SER A 92 -16.82 18.26 5.57
N ASN A 93 -15.91 17.29 5.70
CA ASN A 93 -15.67 16.57 6.94
C ASN A 93 -14.16 16.42 7.15
N TRP A 94 -13.72 16.32 8.42
CA TRP A 94 -12.32 16.10 8.76
C TRP A 94 -12.21 15.27 10.03
N GLY A 95 -11.17 14.48 10.14
CA GLY A 95 -10.91 13.65 11.31
C GLY A 95 -10.04 12.45 11.01
N ILE A 96 -10.02 11.53 11.95
CA ILE A 96 -9.31 10.26 11.83
C ILE A 96 -10.14 9.34 10.91
N GLY A 97 -9.50 8.82 9.86
CA GLY A 97 -10.03 7.79 9.00
C GLY A 97 -9.82 6.38 9.57
N ASP A 98 -10.00 5.38 8.71
CA ASP A 98 -9.72 3.99 9.09
C ASP A 98 -8.24 3.82 9.43
N SER A 99 -7.97 3.06 10.50
CA SER A 99 -6.62 2.74 10.95
C SER A 99 -6.39 1.24 10.86
N GLU A 100 -5.23 0.83 10.33
CA GLU A 100 -4.87 -0.57 10.16
C GLU A 100 -3.67 -0.92 11.02
N PHE A 101 -3.68 -2.13 11.62
CA PHE A 101 -2.59 -2.68 12.40
C PHE A 101 -2.30 -4.09 11.89
N PHE A 102 -1.02 -4.45 11.79
CA PHE A 102 -0.62 -5.73 11.24
C PHE A 102 0.61 -6.30 11.92
N VAL A 103 0.76 -7.61 11.74
CA VAL A 103 1.98 -8.34 12.09
C VAL A 103 2.44 -9.06 10.84
N ARG A 104 3.64 -8.74 10.35
CA ARG A 104 4.25 -9.45 9.22
C ARG A 104 5.24 -10.46 9.73
N THR A 105 5.10 -11.72 9.32
CA THR A 105 6.01 -12.80 9.65
C THR A 105 6.63 -13.35 8.39
N ARG A 106 7.96 -13.29 8.27
CA ARG A 106 8.71 -13.90 7.19
C ARG A 106 8.70 -15.41 7.35
N LEU A 107 8.08 -16.10 6.37
CA LEU A 107 7.98 -17.56 6.35
C LEU A 107 9.19 -18.20 5.68
N TRP A 108 9.75 -17.53 4.68
CA TRP A 108 10.86 -18.05 3.91
C TRP A 108 11.65 -16.93 3.24
N GLU A 109 12.96 -17.12 3.14
CA GLU A 109 13.87 -16.23 2.42
C GLU A 109 15.03 -17.03 1.85
N LYS A 110 15.26 -16.92 0.56
CA LYS A 110 16.37 -17.57 -0.13
C LYS A 110 16.61 -16.93 -1.50
N ASP A 111 17.89 -16.73 -1.86
CA ASP A 111 18.32 -16.30 -3.20
C ASP A 111 17.58 -15.03 -3.70
N GLY A 112 17.34 -14.07 -2.83
CA GLY A 112 16.62 -12.83 -3.11
C GLY A 112 15.09 -12.92 -3.02
N PHE A 113 14.52 -14.13 -2.94
CA PHE A 113 13.10 -14.31 -2.68
C PHE A 113 12.74 -14.24 -1.22
N VAL A 114 11.63 -13.59 -0.92
CA VAL A 114 11.03 -13.49 0.41
C VAL A 114 9.55 -13.83 0.32
N LEU A 115 9.04 -14.63 1.25
CA LEU A 115 7.63 -14.93 1.43
C LEU A 115 7.23 -14.60 2.85
N SER A 116 6.16 -13.82 3.01
CA SER A 116 5.68 -13.39 4.34
C SER A 116 4.18 -13.51 4.47
N LEU A 117 3.72 -13.81 5.69
CA LEU A 117 2.32 -13.82 6.09
C LEU A 117 2.02 -12.57 6.91
N GLU A 118 0.83 -11.97 6.70
CA GLU A 118 0.44 -10.72 7.34
C GLU A 118 -1.02 -10.73 7.80
N PRO A 119 -1.32 -11.24 9.01
CA PRO A 119 -2.58 -10.95 9.66
C PRO A 119 -2.69 -9.46 10.00
N MET A 120 -3.90 -8.90 9.83
CA MET A 120 -4.18 -7.51 10.11
C MET A 120 -5.59 -7.30 10.67
N VAL A 121 -5.77 -6.17 11.32
CA VAL A 121 -7.07 -5.63 11.73
C VAL A 121 -7.20 -4.19 11.27
N LYS A 122 -8.39 -3.83 10.80
CA LYS A 122 -8.76 -2.44 10.52
C LYS A 122 -9.78 -1.99 11.55
N LEU A 123 -9.54 -0.84 12.15
CA LEU A 123 -10.48 -0.14 13.00
C LEU A 123 -11.14 0.96 12.18
N PRO A 124 -12.48 1.02 12.16
CA PRO A 124 -13.21 2.03 11.40
C PRO A 124 -13.05 3.41 12.04
N SER A 125 -13.34 4.45 11.26
CA SER A 125 -13.45 5.82 11.78
C SER A 125 -14.65 5.94 12.73
N PRO A 126 -14.45 6.15 14.04
CA PRO A 126 -15.53 6.02 15.03
C PRO A 126 -16.55 7.16 14.97
N GLU A 127 -16.17 8.34 14.51
CA GLU A 127 -16.97 9.56 14.70
C GLU A 127 -17.74 9.98 13.44
N HIS A 128 -17.37 9.52 12.26
CA HIS A 128 -17.79 10.15 11.00
C HIS A 128 -18.31 9.17 9.95
N ALA A 129 -18.65 7.97 10.35
CA ALA A 129 -19.13 6.93 9.42
C ALA A 129 -20.54 7.21 8.86
N THR A 130 -21.31 8.09 9.50
CA THR A 130 -22.65 8.50 9.08
C THR A 130 -22.69 9.86 8.41
N GLU A 131 -21.60 10.60 8.43
CA GLU A 131 -21.51 11.94 7.84
C GLU A 131 -21.27 11.87 6.34
N THR A 132 -21.61 12.94 5.65
CA THR A 132 -21.37 13.09 4.21
C THR A 132 -20.52 14.32 3.94
N PRO A 133 -19.33 14.15 3.34
CA PRO A 133 -18.68 12.90 2.92
C PRO A 133 -18.06 12.12 4.10
N ALA A 134 -18.18 10.79 4.09
CA ALA A 134 -17.61 9.93 5.12
C ALA A 134 -16.08 9.94 5.12
N LEU A 135 -15.46 9.70 6.29
CA LEU A 135 -14.00 9.65 6.43
C LEU A 135 -13.43 8.22 6.42
N GLY A 136 -14.26 7.20 6.42
CA GLY A 136 -13.84 5.80 6.40
C GLY A 136 -15.02 4.85 6.38
N GLY A 137 -14.72 3.56 6.53
CA GLY A 137 -15.73 2.51 6.63
C GLY A 137 -16.46 2.54 7.96
N ARG A 138 -17.62 1.87 8.00
CA ARG A 138 -18.44 1.78 9.22
C ARG A 138 -18.11 0.57 10.09
N HIS A 139 -17.42 -0.39 9.52
CA HIS A 139 -17.21 -1.70 10.11
C HIS A 139 -15.73 -2.04 10.24
N PRO A 140 -15.33 -2.75 11.31
CA PRO A 140 -13.99 -3.28 11.41
C PRO A 140 -13.78 -4.39 10.38
N ASP A 141 -12.52 -4.61 10.02
CA ASP A 141 -12.11 -5.73 9.17
C ASP A 141 -11.05 -6.56 9.89
N ALA A 142 -11.01 -7.86 9.62
CA ALA A 142 -9.87 -8.73 9.89
C ALA A 142 -9.35 -9.29 8.58
N GLY A 143 -8.04 -9.25 8.38
CA GLY A 143 -7.44 -9.68 7.12
C GLY A 143 -6.30 -10.65 7.32
N LEU A 144 -6.06 -11.45 6.28
CA LEU A 144 -4.89 -12.29 6.18
C LEU A 144 -4.24 -12.07 4.82
N GLY A 145 -3.01 -11.58 4.83
CA GLY A 145 -2.21 -11.31 3.64
C GLY A 145 -1.10 -12.33 3.43
N LEU A 146 -0.73 -12.52 2.18
CA LEU A 146 0.46 -13.22 1.75
C LEU A 146 1.21 -12.31 0.80
N SER A 147 2.51 -12.10 1.07
CA SER A 147 3.37 -11.22 0.30
C SER A 147 4.58 -12.00 -0.23
N ALA A 148 4.86 -11.86 -1.52
CA ALA A 148 6.03 -12.42 -2.17
C ALA A 148 6.90 -11.31 -2.75
N GLY A 149 8.17 -11.28 -2.38
CA GLY A 149 9.15 -10.32 -2.85
C GLY A 149 10.33 -10.99 -3.55
N TYR A 150 10.91 -10.31 -4.53
CA TYR A 150 12.14 -10.72 -5.19
C TYR A 150 13.06 -9.52 -5.39
N GLY A 151 14.22 -9.56 -4.74
CA GLY A 151 15.31 -8.60 -4.93
C GLY A 151 16.34 -9.15 -5.90
N PHE A 152 16.76 -8.36 -6.87
CA PHE A 152 17.75 -8.74 -7.86
C PHE A 152 18.64 -7.57 -8.27
N SER A 153 19.84 -7.88 -8.76
CA SER A 153 20.78 -6.87 -9.29
C SER A 153 20.87 -6.99 -10.79
N ALA A 154 20.71 -5.89 -11.50
CA ALA A 154 20.90 -5.78 -12.95
C ALA A 154 21.46 -4.40 -13.30
N PHE A 155 22.27 -4.31 -14.35
CA PHE A 155 22.89 -3.05 -14.82
C PHE A 155 23.63 -2.27 -13.71
N GLY A 156 24.21 -2.99 -12.74
CA GLY A 156 24.94 -2.38 -11.61
C GLY A 156 24.04 -1.76 -10.54
N GLN A 157 22.72 -1.92 -10.61
CA GLN A 157 21.75 -1.40 -9.68
C GLN A 157 20.92 -2.52 -9.04
N ASN A 158 20.37 -2.24 -7.86
CA ASN A 158 19.47 -3.15 -7.16
C ASN A 158 18.02 -2.82 -7.50
N HIS A 159 17.27 -3.83 -7.87
CA HIS A 159 15.86 -3.77 -8.24
C HIS A 159 15.05 -4.70 -7.35
N PHE A 160 13.74 -4.52 -7.33
CA PHE A 160 12.85 -5.46 -6.67
C PHE A 160 11.51 -5.57 -7.38
N ALA A 161 10.84 -6.69 -7.15
CA ALA A 161 9.43 -6.88 -7.46
C ALA A 161 8.73 -7.40 -6.20
N ASN A 162 7.50 -6.97 -5.98
CA ASN A 162 6.67 -7.40 -4.87
C ASN A 162 5.25 -7.63 -5.33
N LEU A 163 4.64 -8.70 -4.83
CA LEU A 163 3.23 -9.03 -5.02
C LEU A 163 2.60 -9.30 -3.66
N ASP A 164 1.57 -8.54 -3.33
CA ASP A 164 0.79 -8.71 -2.12
C ASP A 164 -0.61 -9.18 -2.49
N THR A 165 -1.13 -10.12 -1.74
CA THR A 165 -2.53 -10.53 -1.79
C THR A 165 -3.08 -10.57 -0.38
N GLN A 166 -4.32 -10.13 -0.17
CA GLN A 166 -4.94 -10.09 1.14
C GLN A 166 -6.43 -10.38 1.01
N TYR A 167 -6.92 -11.34 1.77
CA TYR A 167 -8.34 -11.52 2.00
C TYR A 167 -8.76 -10.71 3.23
N ARG A 168 -9.84 -9.92 3.12
CA ARG A 168 -10.43 -9.14 4.20
C ARG A 168 -11.84 -9.63 4.50
N TYR A 169 -12.01 -10.17 5.69
CA TYR A 169 -13.32 -10.40 6.28
C TYR A 169 -13.81 -9.09 6.90
N ARG A 170 -14.95 -8.61 6.43
CA ARG A 170 -15.54 -7.34 6.86
C ARG A 170 -16.74 -7.64 7.76
N PHE A 171 -16.66 -7.19 9.01
CA PHE A 171 -17.73 -7.45 9.96
C PHE A 171 -18.98 -6.63 9.64
N GLY A 172 -20.16 -7.21 9.83
CA GLY A 172 -21.42 -6.55 9.55
C GLY A 172 -21.97 -6.83 8.15
N SER A 173 -22.44 -5.80 7.47
CA SER A 173 -23.15 -5.95 6.17
C SER A 173 -22.30 -5.80 4.92
N PRO A 174 -21.07 -5.20 4.93
CA PRO A 174 -20.28 -5.07 3.70
C PRO A 174 -19.79 -6.42 3.17
N GLU A 175 -19.63 -6.51 1.85
CA GLU A 175 -19.02 -7.67 1.22
C GLU A 175 -17.54 -7.79 1.59
N ASN A 176 -17.05 -9.02 1.76
CA ASN A 176 -15.64 -9.29 1.94
C ASN A 176 -14.84 -8.84 0.73
N GLN A 177 -13.55 -8.60 0.90
CA GLN A 177 -12.69 -8.08 -0.16
C GLN A 177 -11.45 -8.94 -0.36
N ILE A 178 -11.00 -9.02 -1.61
CA ILE A 178 -9.66 -9.44 -1.99
C ILE A 178 -8.90 -8.20 -2.43
N LYS A 179 -7.75 -7.95 -1.80
CA LYS A 179 -6.84 -6.88 -2.21
C LYS A 179 -5.59 -7.48 -2.83
N LEU A 180 -5.17 -6.91 -3.93
CA LEU A 180 -3.95 -7.27 -4.64
C LEU A 180 -3.11 -6.00 -4.83
N ALA A 181 -1.79 -6.12 -4.66
CA ALA A 181 -0.87 -5.04 -4.99
C ALA A 181 0.38 -5.60 -5.66
N GLY A 182 0.74 -5.05 -6.79
CA GLY A 182 1.98 -5.34 -7.48
C GLY A 182 2.86 -4.09 -7.52
N THR A 183 4.12 -4.22 -7.16
CA THR A 183 5.11 -3.14 -7.18
C THR A 183 6.39 -3.64 -7.83
N VAL A 184 6.95 -2.83 -8.73
CA VAL A 184 8.31 -3.07 -9.26
C VAL A 184 9.14 -1.83 -8.97
N GLY A 185 10.28 -2.00 -8.28
CA GLY A 185 11.23 -0.93 -8.02
C GLY A 185 12.41 -1.04 -9.01
N VAL A 186 12.56 -0.02 -9.85
CA VAL A 186 13.64 0.06 -10.84
C VAL A 186 14.56 1.21 -10.46
N SER A 187 15.73 0.88 -9.90
CA SER A 187 16.77 1.89 -9.63
C SER A 187 17.44 2.29 -10.94
N VAL A 188 17.47 3.59 -11.22
CA VAL A 188 18.10 4.18 -12.42
C VAL A 188 19.50 4.67 -12.08
N THR A 189 19.68 5.14 -10.84
CA THR A 189 20.96 5.53 -10.25
C THR A 189 21.02 5.05 -8.80
N ASP A 190 22.13 5.26 -8.12
CA ASP A 190 22.29 4.94 -6.69
C ASP A 190 21.32 5.75 -5.78
N THR A 191 20.76 6.83 -6.32
CA THR A 191 19.89 7.76 -5.57
C THR A 191 18.47 7.88 -6.12
N LEU A 192 18.19 7.41 -7.35
CA LEU A 192 16.89 7.56 -8.00
C LEU A 192 16.32 6.21 -8.41
N MET A 193 15.09 5.94 -7.95
CA MET A 193 14.33 4.75 -8.30
C MET A 193 12.93 5.15 -8.78
N PHE A 194 12.43 4.46 -9.81
CA PHE A 194 11.03 4.51 -10.23
C PHE A 194 10.29 3.27 -9.74
N MET A 195 9.03 3.48 -9.32
CA MET A 195 8.15 2.39 -8.87
C MET A 195 6.81 2.47 -9.60
N PRO A 196 6.61 1.75 -10.70
CA PRO A 196 5.27 1.41 -11.17
C PRO A 196 4.58 0.46 -10.20
N GLN A 197 3.31 0.76 -9.90
CA GLN A 197 2.50 0.03 -8.94
C GLN A 197 1.08 -0.16 -9.48
N LEU A 198 0.51 -1.31 -9.20
CA LEU A 198 -0.88 -1.62 -9.54
C LEU A 198 -1.58 -2.16 -8.30
N PHE A 199 -2.75 -1.63 -8.01
CA PHE A 199 -3.55 -2.04 -6.85
C PHE A 199 -4.94 -2.44 -7.33
N ALA A 200 -5.44 -3.57 -6.86
CA ALA A 200 -6.81 -4.00 -7.08
C ALA A 200 -7.51 -4.26 -5.75
N THR A 201 -8.74 -3.81 -5.64
CA THR A 201 -9.67 -4.17 -4.57
C THR A 201 -10.87 -4.79 -5.26
N LEU A 202 -11.19 -6.03 -4.92
CA LEU A 202 -12.28 -6.80 -5.52
C LEU A 202 -13.20 -7.28 -4.41
N ARG A 203 -14.50 -7.23 -4.63
CA ARG A 203 -15.47 -7.89 -3.74
C ARG A 203 -15.32 -9.40 -3.85
N ALA A 204 -15.21 -10.08 -2.72
CA ALA A 204 -14.96 -11.53 -2.68
C ALA A 204 -16.19 -12.38 -2.96
N ASN A 205 -17.37 -11.84 -2.70
CA ASN A 205 -18.66 -12.50 -2.90
C ASN A 205 -19.48 -11.64 -3.86
N ASP A 206 -19.12 -11.58 -5.14
CA ASP A 206 -19.97 -10.94 -6.13
C ASP A 206 -21.02 -11.96 -6.62
N PRO A 207 -22.16 -12.10 -5.97
CA PRO A 207 -23.31 -12.55 -6.69
C PRO A 207 -23.66 -11.38 -7.61
N ALA A 208 -23.67 -11.61 -8.91
CA ALA A 208 -24.15 -10.66 -9.92
C ALA A 208 -25.58 -10.11 -9.63
N ALA A 209 -26.08 -10.30 -8.46
CA ALA A 209 -27.43 -10.09 -8.00
C ALA A 209 -27.60 -9.38 -6.66
N ALA A 210 -26.58 -8.96 -5.94
CA ALA A 210 -26.82 -8.09 -4.80
C ALA A 210 -27.39 -6.79 -5.35
N ALA A 211 -28.69 -6.63 -5.16
CA ALA A 211 -29.43 -5.41 -5.52
C ALA A 211 -28.68 -4.25 -4.84
N PHE A 212 -28.02 -3.47 -5.63
CA PHE A 212 -27.16 -2.40 -5.20
C PHE A 212 -28.02 -1.33 -4.53
N THR A 213 -28.02 -1.31 -3.22
CA THR A 213 -28.53 -0.16 -2.49
C THR A 213 -27.39 0.86 -2.44
N GLN A 214 -27.59 1.96 -3.11
CA GLN A 214 -26.68 3.10 -3.33
C GLN A 214 -26.17 3.77 -2.03
N SER A 215 -26.27 3.12 -0.88
CA SER A 215 -26.25 3.82 0.41
C SER A 215 -24.98 3.64 1.25
N SER A 216 -24.06 2.75 0.92
CA SER A 216 -22.94 2.54 1.84
C SER A 216 -21.55 3.01 1.37
N GLY A 217 -21.29 3.14 0.08
CA GLY A 217 -19.95 3.52 -0.40
C GLY A 217 -18.83 2.53 0.00
N ASP A 218 -19.20 1.48 0.75
CA ASP A 218 -18.27 0.52 1.30
C ASP A 218 -18.01 -0.66 0.35
N ASP A 219 -18.96 -0.96 -0.55
CA ASP A 219 -18.87 -2.10 -1.47
C ASP A 219 -18.49 -1.63 -2.88
N TYR A 220 -17.23 -1.80 -3.23
CA TYR A 220 -16.68 -1.35 -4.49
C TYR A 220 -15.63 -2.30 -5.04
N ASP A 221 -15.46 -2.27 -6.36
CA ASP A 221 -14.27 -2.79 -7.04
C ASP A 221 -13.44 -1.63 -7.54
N LEU A 222 -12.12 -1.74 -7.49
CA LEU A 222 -11.20 -0.70 -7.92
C LEU A 222 -9.93 -1.31 -8.52
N LEU A 223 -9.53 -0.81 -9.67
CA LEU A 223 -8.18 -0.95 -10.22
C LEU A 223 -7.52 0.42 -10.22
N LYS A 224 -6.40 0.57 -9.48
CA LYS A 224 -5.62 1.80 -9.38
C LYS A 224 -4.21 1.58 -9.91
N GLY A 225 -3.76 2.42 -10.83
CA GLY A 225 -2.37 2.52 -11.27
C GLY A 225 -1.67 3.69 -10.60
N GLN A 226 -0.41 3.51 -10.25
CA GLN A 226 0.44 4.55 -9.65
C GLN A 226 1.86 4.46 -10.22
N ILE A 227 2.48 5.62 -10.45
CA ILE A 227 3.89 5.71 -10.77
C ILE A 227 4.54 6.64 -9.75
N SER A 228 5.62 6.17 -9.13
CA SER A 228 6.38 6.90 -8.12
C SER A 228 7.81 7.12 -8.58
N ALA A 229 8.38 8.27 -8.20
CA ALA A 229 9.82 8.51 -8.20
C ALA A 229 10.27 8.62 -6.74
N VAL A 230 11.28 7.85 -6.37
CA VAL A 230 11.87 7.85 -5.02
C VAL A 230 13.30 8.33 -5.12
N TYR A 231 13.61 9.37 -4.35
CA TYR A 231 14.95 9.96 -4.25
C TYR A 231 15.55 9.66 -2.88
N LYS A 232 16.69 8.95 -2.88
CA LYS A 232 17.47 8.66 -1.68
C LYS A 232 18.29 9.89 -1.30
N MET A 233 17.88 10.59 -0.24
CA MET A 233 18.62 11.73 0.30
C MET A 233 19.89 11.29 1.05
N ASN A 234 19.75 10.24 1.85
CA ASN A 234 20.82 9.60 2.61
C ASN A 234 20.42 8.14 2.94
N GLU A 235 21.20 7.43 3.77
CA GLU A 235 20.94 6.02 4.12
C GLU A 235 19.62 5.83 4.88
N GLN A 236 19.13 6.84 5.58
CA GLN A 236 17.95 6.77 6.43
C GLN A 236 16.72 7.44 5.83
N THR A 237 16.92 8.42 4.92
CA THR A 237 15.85 9.30 4.45
C THR A 237 15.65 9.19 2.95
N ASN A 238 14.41 8.87 2.52
CA ASN A 238 14.01 8.95 1.13
C ASN A 238 12.82 9.91 0.97
N LEU A 239 12.76 10.58 -0.17
CA LEU A 239 11.63 11.37 -0.61
C LEU A 239 10.92 10.66 -1.76
N GLN A 240 9.59 10.64 -1.76
CA GLN A 240 8.80 10.09 -2.85
C GLN A 240 7.80 11.11 -3.36
N ILE A 241 7.67 11.18 -4.67
CA ILE A 241 6.54 11.80 -5.37
C ILE A 241 5.86 10.73 -6.22
N ALA A 242 4.54 10.69 -6.20
CA ALA A 242 3.76 9.77 -7.03
C ALA A 242 2.53 10.42 -7.61
N GLY A 243 2.17 10.00 -8.82
CA GLY A 243 0.87 10.24 -9.43
C GLY A 243 0.10 8.94 -9.55
N PHE A 244 -1.20 8.97 -9.32
CA PHE A 244 -2.06 7.80 -9.47
C PHE A 244 -3.39 8.14 -10.14
N SER A 245 -3.99 7.12 -10.75
CA SER A 245 -5.34 7.20 -11.33
C SER A 245 -6.12 5.92 -11.06
N HIS A 246 -7.42 6.07 -10.87
CA HIS A 246 -8.37 4.96 -10.87
C HIS A 246 -8.64 4.56 -12.32
N LEU A 247 -8.12 3.41 -12.72
CA LEU A 247 -8.14 2.94 -14.12
C LEU A 247 -9.47 2.29 -14.48
N ASP A 248 -10.05 1.55 -13.52
CA ASP A 248 -11.33 0.87 -13.63
C ASP A 248 -11.96 0.70 -12.25
N GLY A 249 -13.25 0.40 -12.19
CA GLY A 249 -13.93 0.16 -10.93
C GLY A 249 -15.43 -0.01 -11.06
N LYS A 250 -16.06 -0.31 -9.91
CA LYS A 250 -17.52 -0.30 -9.72
C LYS A 250 -17.80 0.40 -8.39
N ASN A 251 -18.76 1.31 -8.39
CA ASN A 251 -19.20 2.08 -7.21
C ASN A 251 -18.10 2.86 -6.50
N VAL A 252 -17.19 3.40 -7.26
CA VAL A 252 -16.03 4.14 -6.75
C VAL A 252 -15.77 5.38 -7.61
N GLY A 253 -15.18 6.41 -7.03
CA GLY A 253 -14.78 7.60 -7.77
C GLY A 253 -13.77 7.25 -8.87
N ALA A 254 -14.01 7.76 -10.08
CA ALA A 254 -13.10 7.62 -11.23
C ALA A 254 -12.17 8.85 -11.28
N GLY A 255 -11.23 8.94 -10.37
CA GLY A 255 -10.39 10.12 -10.18
C GLY A 255 -8.90 9.85 -10.22
N GLU A 256 -8.15 10.89 -9.93
CA GLU A 256 -6.71 10.90 -9.94
C GLU A 256 -6.16 11.65 -8.72
N GLY A 257 -4.89 11.47 -8.42
CA GLY A 257 -4.28 12.12 -7.29
C GLY A 257 -2.77 12.10 -7.30
N LEU A 258 -2.24 12.76 -6.28
CA LEU A 258 -0.81 12.88 -6.03
C LEU A 258 -0.48 12.40 -4.62
N VAL A 259 0.71 11.86 -4.46
CA VAL A 259 1.26 11.50 -3.15
C VAL A 259 2.66 12.09 -3.02
N LEU A 260 2.91 12.73 -1.89
CA LEU A 260 4.25 13.13 -1.45
C LEU A 260 4.56 12.34 -0.18
N SER A 261 5.76 11.75 -0.11
CA SER A 261 6.12 10.96 1.07
C SER A 261 7.54 11.24 1.53
N VAL A 262 7.72 11.17 2.83
CA VAL A 262 9.04 11.12 3.47
C VAL A 262 9.15 9.77 4.17
N TRP A 263 10.20 9.02 3.86
CA TRP A 263 10.51 7.74 4.47
C TRP A 263 11.69 7.96 5.41
N GLN A 264 11.54 7.57 6.64
CA GLN A 264 12.58 7.69 7.67
C GLN A 264 12.81 6.34 8.33
N LYS A 265 14.04 5.83 8.23
CA LYS A 265 14.50 4.64 8.94
C LYS A 265 15.15 5.03 10.28
N PHE A 266 15.06 4.18 11.26
CA PHE A 266 15.68 4.36 12.58
C PHE A 266 16.04 3.02 13.20
#